data_cf5003eb85db63cab41d760cb0090913
#
_entry.id   cf5003eb85db63cab41d760cb0090913
#
_cell.length_a   1.000
_cell.length_b   1.000
_cell.length_c   1.000
_cell.angle_alpha   90.00
_cell.angle_beta   90.00
_cell.angle_gamma   90.00
#
_symmetry.space_group_name_H-M   'P 1'
#
loop_
_entity.id
_entity.type
_entity.pdbx_description
1 polymer ?
#
loop_
_entity_poly.entity_id
_entity_poly.type
_entity_poly.pdbx_seq_one_letter_code
_entity_poly.pdbx_strand_id
1 'polypeptide(L)'
;MLITISGLPGSGKTTVAKLVAAALGLEHVYAGNIFRRQAEAAGLTLSEYLRRAETDPTIDRQLDDHMRERARAGGAVLEGRLAAFMAGKAGVDALKVYLDASEPVRAARITDREGGATAERLREIQARETSDWQRYRDLYGVDYHARALYDVVVDTDRRTPEDLAQEIVARARVRFGG
;
A
#
# COMPACT_ATOMS: atom_id res chain seq x y z
N MET A 1 -11.59 14.29 4.26
CA MET A 1 -10.26 13.81 4.72
C MET A 1 -9.85 12.63 3.86
N LEU A 2 -8.62 12.60 3.39
CA LEU A 2 -8.03 11.46 2.67
C LEU A 2 -6.65 11.16 3.26
N ILE A 3 -6.38 9.89 3.55
CA ILE A 3 -5.08 9.42 4.02
C ILE A 3 -4.62 8.31 3.08
N THR A 4 -3.36 8.31 2.68
CA THR A 4 -2.77 7.19 1.94
C THR A 4 -1.72 6.51 2.79
N ILE A 5 -1.72 5.18 2.82
CA ILE A 5 -0.72 4.38 3.52
C ILE A 5 -0.04 3.48 2.51
N SER A 6 1.21 3.82 2.22
CA SER A 6 2.09 3.11 1.29
C SER A 6 3.22 2.41 2.05
N GLY A 7 3.96 1.55 1.37
CA GLY A 7 5.11 0.81 1.91
C GLY A 7 5.25 -0.56 1.25
N LEU A 8 6.33 -1.24 1.53
CA LEU A 8 6.68 -2.54 0.95
C LEU A 8 5.88 -3.71 1.59
N PRO A 9 5.84 -4.91 0.97
CA PRO A 9 5.27 -6.11 1.59
C PRO A 9 5.86 -6.36 2.98
N GLY A 10 5.02 -6.67 3.97
CA GLY A 10 5.45 -6.92 5.35
C GLY A 10 5.70 -5.68 6.21
N SER A 11 5.55 -4.44 5.69
CA SER A 11 5.73 -3.22 6.48
C SER A 11 4.61 -2.91 7.49
N GLY A 12 3.55 -3.72 7.57
CA GLY A 12 2.46 -3.53 8.53
C GLY A 12 1.31 -2.65 8.05
N LYS A 13 1.30 -2.23 6.78
CA LYS A 13 0.29 -1.32 6.20
C LYS A 13 -1.15 -1.66 6.55
N THR A 14 -1.55 -2.90 6.32
CA THR A 14 -2.96 -3.31 6.46
C THR A 14 -3.45 -3.18 7.90
N THR A 15 -2.61 -3.56 8.87
CA THR A 15 -2.96 -3.42 10.29
C THR A 15 -3.09 -1.96 10.68
N VAL A 16 -2.11 -1.14 10.34
CA VAL A 16 -2.10 0.30 10.64
C VAL A 16 -3.24 1.02 9.91
N ALA A 17 -3.49 0.71 8.63
CA ALA A 17 -4.56 1.33 7.84
C ALA A 17 -5.95 1.07 8.44
N LYS A 18 -6.19 -0.15 8.90
CA LYS A 18 -7.44 -0.51 9.59
C LYS A 18 -7.62 0.26 10.89
N LEU A 19 -6.57 0.37 11.71
CA LEU A 19 -6.60 1.11 12.97
C LEU A 19 -6.86 2.60 12.74
N VAL A 20 -6.16 3.21 11.77
CA VAL A 20 -6.35 4.62 11.40
C VAL A 20 -7.77 4.86 10.87
N ALA A 21 -8.28 3.99 10.00
CA ALA A 21 -9.62 4.10 9.45
C ALA A 21 -10.68 4.01 10.55
N ALA A 22 -10.56 3.04 11.45
CA ALA A 22 -11.46 2.89 12.59
C ALA A 22 -11.45 4.11 13.54
N ALA A 23 -10.25 4.63 13.86
CA ALA A 23 -10.09 5.76 14.77
C ALA A 23 -10.64 7.09 14.21
N LEU A 24 -10.73 7.22 12.89
CA LEU A 24 -11.21 8.43 12.21
C LEU A 24 -12.60 8.26 11.57
N GLY A 25 -13.24 7.09 11.69
CA GLY A 25 -14.51 6.80 11.03
C GLY A 25 -14.43 6.84 9.50
N LEU A 26 -13.28 6.48 8.92
CA LEU A 26 -13.04 6.48 7.49
C LEU A 26 -13.19 5.09 6.89
N GLU A 27 -13.51 5.01 5.60
CA GLU A 27 -13.48 3.75 4.86
C GLU A 27 -12.03 3.28 4.64
N HIS A 28 -11.75 1.99 4.84
CA HIS A 28 -10.48 1.38 4.47
C HIS A 28 -10.57 0.77 3.07
N VAL A 29 -9.85 1.33 2.10
CA VAL A 29 -9.77 0.86 0.72
C VAL A 29 -8.41 0.24 0.47
N TYR A 30 -8.39 -1.07 0.27
CA TYR A 30 -7.16 -1.86 0.14
C TYR A 30 -6.95 -2.35 -1.30
N ALA A 31 -6.01 -1.74 -2.01
CA ALA A 31 -5.64 -2.10 -3.39
C ALA A 31 -5.31 -3.60 -3.55
N GLY A 32 -4.58 -4.18 -2.58
CA GLY A 32 -4.23 -5.60 -2.62
C GLY A 32 -5.44 -6.54 -2.52
N ASN A 33 -6.53 -6.13 -1.87
CA ASN A 33 -7.77 -6.92 -1.84
C ASN A 33 -8.52 -6.84 -3.17
N ILE A 34 -8.55 -5.66 -3.77
CA ILE A 34 -9.14 -5.44 -5.11
C ILE A 34 -8.42 -6.33 -6.12
N PHE A 35 -7.10 -6.33 -6.10
CA PHE A 35 -6.28 -7.14 -7.00
C PHE A 35 -6.51 -8.65 -6.81
N ARG A 36 -6.66 -9.14 -5.56
CA ARG A 36 -7.01 -10.54 -5.29
C ARG A 36 -8.39 -10.91 -5.84
N ARG A 37 -9.39 -10.05 -5.64
CA ARG A 37 -10.74 -10.28 -6.20
C ARG A 37 -10.74 -10.31 -7.72
N GLN A 38 -9.93 -9.49 -8.37
CA GLN A 38 -9.76 -9.54 -9.82
C GLN A 38 -9.13 -10.87 -10.27
N ALA A 39 -8.12 -11.37 -9.54
CA ALA A 39 -7.53 -12.68 -9.79
C ALA A 39 -8.56 -13.82 -9.65
N GLU A 40 -9.33 -13.82 -8.56
CA GLU A 40 -10.42 -14.78 -8.31
C GLU A 40 -11.48 -14.74 -9.42
N ALA A 41 -11.91 -13.54 -9.82
CA ALA A 41 -12.88 -13.36 -10.92
C ALA A 41 -12.35 -13.86 -12.28
N ALA A 42 -11.02 -13.81 -12.48
CA ALA A 42 -10.35 -14.35 -13.66
C ALA A 42 -10.09 -15.87 -13.57
N GLY A 43 -10.41 -16.53 -12.44
CA GLY A 43 -10.13 -17.95 -12.20
C GLY A 43 -8.65 -18.27 -12.02
N LEU A 44 -7.84 -17.28 -11.62
CA LEU A 44 -6.39 -17.39 -11.47
C LEU A 44 -5.96 -17.31 -10.00
N THR A 45 -4.86 -17.95 -9.68
CA THR A 45 -4.13 -17.71 -8.43
C THR A 45 -3.54 -16.28 -8.46
N LEU A 46 -3.25 -15.73 -7.28
CA LEU A 46 -2.61 -14.42 -7.18
C LEU A 46 -1.27 -14.37 -7.95
N SER A 47 -0.49 -15.46 -7.89
CA SER A 47 0.80 -15.54 -8.58
C SER A 47 0.65 -15.57 -10.10
N GLU A 48 -0.36 -16.27 -10.63
CA GLU A 48 -0.66 -16.28 -12.05
C GLU A 48 -1.16 -14.92 -12.53
N TYR A 49 -2.00 -14.27 -11.74
CA TYR A 49 -2.52 -12.95 -12.06
C TYR A 49 -1.43 -11.86 -12.02
N LEU A 50 -0.48 -11.96 -11.09
CA LEU A 50 0.71 -11.09 -11.05
C LEU A 50 1.57 -11.27 -12.32
N ARG A 51 1.84 -12.51 -12.73
CA ARG A 51 2.57 -12.78 -13.99
C ARG A 51 1.85 -12.23 -15.20
N ARG A 52 0.51 -12.35 -15.25
CA ARG A 52 -0.29 -11.76 -16.32
C ARG A 52 -0.18 -10.23 -16.34
N ALA A 53 -0.17 -9.58 -15.19
CA ALA A 53 -0.01 -8.13 -15.08
C ALA A 53 1.35 -7.62 -15.61
N GLU A 54 2.40 -8.46 -15.67
CA GLU A 54 3.69 -8.11 -16.26
C GLU A 54 3.61 -7.89 -17.78
N THR A 55 2.64 -8.51 -18.44
CA THR A 55 2.43 -8.42 -19.89
C THR A 55 1.15 -7.71 -20.30
N ASP A 56 0.23 -7.49 -19.35
CA ASP A 56 -1.06 -6.83 -19.57
C ASP A 56 -1.19 -5.59 -18.66
N PRO A 57 -0.77 -4.42 -19.14
CA PRO A 57 -0.83 -3.18 -18.36
C PRO A 57 -2.25 -2.71 -18.05
N THR A 58 -3.29 -3.29 -18.66
CA THR A 58 -4.68 -2.92 -18.37
C THR A 58 -5.10 -3.33 -16.96
N ILE A 59 -4.49 -4.39 -16.43
CA ILE A 59 -4.74 -4.89 -15.06
C ILE A 59 -4.37 -3.84 -14.03
N ASP A 60 -3.14 -3.33 -14.09
CA ASP A 60 -2.68 -2.28 -13.16
C ASP A 60 -3.50 -0.99 -13.37
N ARG A 61 -3.76 -0.58 -14.62
CA ARG A 61 -4.54 0.62 -14.90
C ARG A 61 -5.96 0.58 -14.34
N GLN A 62 -6.65 -0.54 -14.43
CA GLN A 62 -7.99 -0.70 -13.87
C GLN A 62 -8.00 -0.54 -12.34
N LEU A 63 -7.03 -1.15 -11.66
CA LEU A 63 -6.85 -0.99 -10.22
C LEU A 63 -6.57 0.48 -9.86
N ASP A 64 -5.66 1.10 -10.57
CA ASP A 64 -5.18 2.45 -10.30
C ASP A 64 -6.24 3.51 -10.61
N ASP A 65 -7.06 3.30 -11.64
CA ASP A 65 -8.21 4.15 -11.93
C ASP A 65 -9.25 4.06 -10.80
N HIS A 66 -9.53 2.86 -10.30
CA HIS A 66 -10.40 2.69 -9.14
C HIS A 66 -9.84 3.41 -7.90
N MET A 67 -8.54 3.25 -7.61
CA MET A 67 -7.89 3.95 -6.49
C MET A 67 -7.94 5.47 -6.65
N ARG A 68 -7.79 5.99 -7.87
CA ARG A 68 -7.90 7.41 -8.18
C ARG A 68 -9.33 7.95 -7.98
N GLU A 69 -10.34 7.19 -8.41
CA GLU A 69 -11.75 7.54 -8.17
C GLU A 69 -12.08 7.56 -6.67
N ARG A 70 -11.61 6.56 -5.93
CA ARG A 70 -11.77 6.54 -4.47
C ARG A 70 -11.05 7.70 -3.78
N ALA A 71 -9.88 8.10 -4.29
CA ALA A 71 -9.19 9.29 -3.80
C ALA A 71 -10.06 10.55 -3.98
N ARG A 72 -10.68 10.74 -5.15
CA ARG A 72 -11.56 11.90 -5.42
C ARG A 72 -12.79 11.93 -4.52
N ALA A 73 -13.36 10.79 -4.21
CA ALA A 73 -14.50 10.68 -3.31
C ALA A 73 -14.15 11.08 -1.85
N GLY A 74 -12.88 10.95 -1.45
CA GLY A 74 -12.44 11.25 -0.09
C GLY A 74 -13.05 10.33 0.96
N GLY A 75 -13.00 10.72 2.23
CA GLY A 75 -13.58 9.93 3.33
C GLY A 75 -12.93 8.55 3.51
N ALA A 76 -11.66 8.38 3.16
CA ALA A 76 -11.03 7.08 3.09
C ALA A 76 -9.56 7.07 3.56
N VAL A 77 -9.13 5.89 4.00
CA VAL A 77 -7.73 5.48 4.09
C VAL A 77 -7.44 4.55 2.91
N LEU A 78 -6.65 5.02 1.95
CA LEU A 78 -6.25 4.22 0.80
C LEU A 78 -4.95 3.49 1.10
N GLU A 79 -4.96 2.18 1.02
CA GLU A 79 -3.79 1.33 1.22
C GLU A 79 -3.31 0.76 -0.11
N GLY A 80 -2.05 1.01 -0.45
CA GLY A 80 -1.43 0.44 -1.65
C GLY A 80 -0.07 1.08 -1.95
N ARG A 81 0.74 0.41 -2.78
CA ARG A 81 2.06 0.92 -3.16
C ARG A 81 1.98 2.26 -3.88
N LEU A 82 1.00 2.41 -4.77
CA LEU A 82 0.77 3.65 -5.53
C LEU A 82 -0.30 4.56 -4.92
N ALA A 83 -0.81 4.28 -3.70
CA ALA A 83 -1.91 5.06 -3.11
C ALA A 83 -1.58 6.56 -3.04
N ALA A 84 -0.38 6.92 -2.59
CA ALA A 84 0.08 8.31 -2.54
C ALA A 84 0.20 8.96 -3.93
N PHE A 85 0.73 8.21 -4.90
CA PHE A 85 0.85 8.66 -6.29
C PHE A 85 -0.53 8.85 -6.94
N MET A 86 -1.47 7.92 -6.72
CA MET A 86 -2.83 8.01 -7.26
C MET A 86 -3.62 9.18 -6.64
N ALA A 87 -3.45 9.45 -5.35
CA ALA A 87 -4.00 10.65 -4.72
C ALA A 87 -3.44 11.93 -5.36
N GLY A 88 -2.14 11.98 -5.64
CA GLY A 88 -1.51 13.09 -6.37
C GLY A 88 -2.06 13.23 -7.79
N LYS A 89 -2.21 12.13 -8.53
CA LYS A 89 -2.81 12.13 -9.88
C LYS A 89 -4.29 12.51 -9.88
N ALA A 90 -5.00 12.28 -8.78
CA ALA A 90 -6.37 12.72 -8.61
C ALA A 90 -6.49 14.23 -8.34
N GLY A 91 -5.39 14.91 -8.00
CA GLY A 91 -5.36 16.33 -7.65
C GLY A 91 -6.03 16.63 -6.30
N VAL A 92 -6.08 15.66 -5.39
CA VAL A 92 -6.75 15.81 -4.09
C VAL A 92 -5.74 15.96 -2.96
N ASP A 93 -6.11 16.77 -1.95
CA ASP A 93 -5.31 16.88 -0.73
C ASP A 93 -5.42 15.62 0.10
N ALA A 94 -4.26 15.02 0.43
CA ALA A 94 -4.15 13.80 1.20
C ALA A 94 -2.95 13.84 2.14
N LEU A 95 -3.08 13.23 3.32
CA LEU A 95 -1.92 12.89 4.15
C LEU A 95 -1.28 11.62 3.58
N LYS A 96 -0.09 11.76 3.00
CA LYS A 96 0.63 10.67 2.33
C LYS A 96 1.67 10.08 3.27
N VAL A 97 1.42 8.85 3.73
CA VAL A 97 2.26 8.14 4.69
C VAL A 97 2.96 6.97 4.02
N TYR A 98 4.26 6.82 4.29
CA TYR A 98 5.02 5.63 3.93
C TYR A 98 5.47 4.89 5.19
N LEU A 99 5.13 3.61 5.29
CA LEU A 99 5.60 2.72 6.34
C LEU A 99 6.85 2.00 5.87
N ASP A 100 7.97 2.40 6.44
CA ASP A 100 9.27 1.81 6.20
C ASP A 100 9.55 0.70 7.20
N ALA A 101 10.09 -0.42 6.76
CA ALA A 101 10.53 -1.52 7.59
C ALA A 101 11.72 -2.21 6.93
N SER A 102 12.67 -2.62 7.73
CA SER A 102 13.83 -3.36 7.25
C SER A 102 13.42 -4.70 6.63
N GLU A 103 14.19 -5.14 5.66
CA GLU A 103 13.90 -6.39 4.93
C GLU A 103 13.79 -7.62 5.86
N PRO A 104 14.68 -7.81 6.87
CA PRO A 104 14.54 -8.91 7.82
C PRO A 104 13.23 -8.88 8.61
N VAL A 105 12.81 -7.70 9.07
CA VAL A 105 11.56 -7.53 9.81
C VAL A 105 10.35 -7.84 8.91
N ARG A 106 10.37 -7.40 7.67
CA ARG A 106 9.30 -7.68 6.70
C ARG A 106 9.20 -9.17 6.39
N ALA A 107 10.34 -9.84 6.17
CA ALA A 107 10.39 -11.28 5.94
C ALA A 107 9.87 -12.07 7.15
N ALA A 108 10.28 -11.72 8.37
CA ALA A 108 9.80 -12.34 9.60
C ALA A 108 8.28 -12.20 9.74
N ARG A 109 7.73 -10.99 9.59
CA ARG A 109 6.28 -10.73 9.68
C ARG A 109 5.46 -11.52 8.64
N ILE A 110 6.00 -11.73 7.45
CA ILE A 110 5.33 -12.53 6.42
C ILE A 110 5.42 -14.02 6.77
N THR A 111 6.57 -14.49 7.24
CA THR A 111 6.74 -15.86 7.72
C THR A 111 5.77 -16.19 8.85
N ASP A 112 5.62 -15.31 9.83
CA ASP A 112 4.70 -15.49 10.97
C ASP A 112 3.23 -15.57 10.52
N ARG A 113 2.86 -14.82 9.47
CA ARG A 113 1.50 -14.81 8.93
C ARG A 113 1.18 -15.96 7.99
N GLU A 114 2.13 -16.35 7.14
CA GLU A 114 1.90 -17.27 6.01
C GLU A 114 2.63 -18.61 6.17
N GLY A 115 3.50 -18.73 7.18
CA GLY A 115 4.35 -19.90 7.37
C GLY A 115 5.49 -19.97 6.35
N GLY A 116 6.20 -21.11 6.34
CA GLY A 116 7.32 -21.35 5.43
C GLY A 116 8.67 -20.91 6.00
N ALA A 117 9.72 -21.04 5.20
CA ALA A 117 11.06 -20.63 5.59
C ALA A 117 11.26 -19.13 5.31
N THR A 118 11.84 -18.40 6.28
CA THR A 118 12.09 -16.96 6.15
C THR A 118 12.92 -16.61 4.91
N ALA A 119 13.91 -17.44 4.57
CA ALA A 119 14.72 -17.22 3.36
C ALA A 119 13.92 -17.38 2.05
N GLU A 120 12.91 -18.22 2.04
CA GLU A 120 12.00 -18.38 0.90
C GLU A 120 11.08 -17.15 0.78
N ARG A 121 10.47 -16.71 1.89
CA ARG A 121 9.65 -15.50 1.94
C ARG A 121 10.43 -14.27 1.51
N LEU A 122 11.70 -14.18 1.91
CA LEU A 122 12.58 -13.08 1.49
C LEU A 122 12.75 -13.04 -0.04
N ARG A 123 13.03 -14.17 -0.68
CA ARG A 123 13.15 -14.25 -2.15
C ARG A 123 11.84 -13.86 -2.85
N GLU A 124 10.70 -14.31 -2.34
CA GLU A 124 9.39 -13.96 -2.88
C GLU A 124 9.10 -12.45 -2.78
N ILE A 125 9.44 -11.84 -1.63
CA ILE A 125 9.31 -10.39 -1.41
C ILE A 125 10.15 -9.63 -2.43
N GLN A 126 11.42 -9.98 -2.58
CA GLN A 126 12.35 -9.32 -3.48
C GLN A 126 11.91 -9.44 -4.95
N ALA A 127 11.49 -10.64 -5.37
CA ALA A 127 10.98 -10.86 -6.72
C ALA A 127 9.72 -10.00 -6.99
N ARG A 128 8.80 -9.94 -6.02
CA ARG A 128 7.59 -9.14 -6.14
C ARG A 128 7.88 -7.63 -6.17
N GLU A 129 8.80 -7.16 -5.35
CA GLU A 129 9.21 -5.75 -5.32
C GLU A 129 9.85 -5.33 -6.65
N THR A 130 10.70 -6.17 -7.21
CA THR A 130 11.34 -5.94 -8.52
C THR A 130 10.28 -5.87 -9.62
N SER A 131 9.35 -6.83 -9.68
CA SER A 131 8.26 -6.84 -10.66
C SER A 131 7.35 -5.61 -10.54
N ASP A 132 6.90 -5.27 -9.31
CA ASP A 132 6.07 -4.10 -9.07
C ASP A 132 6.79 -2.79 -9.46
N TRP A 133 8.07 -2.65 -9.10
CA TRP A 133 8.86 -1.47 -9.40
C TRP A 133 9.04 -1.26 -10.91
N GLN A 134 9.37 -2.34 -11.65
CA GLN A 134 9.52 -2.28 -13.10
C GLN A 134 8.21 -1.86 -13.76
N ARG A 135 7.09 -2.53 -13.43
CA ARG A 135 5.78 -2.21 -14.01
C ARG A 135 5.37 -0.76 -13.77
N TYR A 136 5.55 -0.24 -12.54
CA TYR A 136 5.15 1.13 -12.23
C TYR A 136 6.05 2.18 -12.88
N ARG A 137 7.34 1.86 -13.08
CA ARG A 137 8.21 2.71 -13.90
C ARG A 137 7.78 2.74 -15.36
N ASP A 138 7.46 1.59 -15.92
CA ASP A 138 7.06 1.48 -17.33
C ASP A 138 5.70 2.15 -17.58
N LEU A 139 4.75 1.99 -16.64
CA LEU A 139 3.41 2.56 -16.77
C LEU A 139 3.33 4.07 -16.50
N TYR A 140 4.09 4.55 -15.54
CA TYR A 140 3.88 5.90 -14.98
C TYR A 140 5.17 6.72 -14.81
N GLY A 141 6.33 6.16 -15.06
CA GLY A 141 7.62 6.80 -14.80
C GLY A 141 7.87 7.05 -13.30
N VAL A 142 7.15 6.35 -12.40
CA VAL A 142 7.21 6.60 -10.97
C VAL A 142 8.13 5.62 -10.25
N ASP A 143 8.98 6.14 -9.38
CA ASP A 143 9.64 5.37 -8.33
C ASP A 143 8.85 5.53 -7.03
N TYR A 144 8.06 4.51 -6.67
CA TYR A 144 7.23 4.55 -5.46
C TYR A 144 8.03 4.41 -4.15
N HIS A 145 9.36 4.19 -4.24
CA HIS A 145 10.26 4.26 -3.10
C HIS A 145 10.73 5.70 -2.82
N ALA A 146 10.55 6.61 -3.78
CA ALA A 146 11.01 7.99 -3.64
C ALA A 146 10.31 8.69 -2.48
N ARG A 147 11.08 9.03 -1.44
CA ARG A 147 10.56 9.66 -0.22
C ARG A 147 9.85 10.98 -0.47
N ALA A 148 10.17 11.66 -1.56
CA ALA A 148 9.51 12.91 -1.98
C ALA A 148 8.03 12.74 -2.35
N LEU A 149 7.54 11.52 -2.52
CA LEU A 149 6.12 11.24 -2.74
C LEU A 149 5.28 11.33 -1.46
N TYR A 150 5.91 11.36 -0.29
CA TYR A 150 5.25 11.17 1.00
C TYR A 150 5.47 12.39 1.91
N ASP A 151 4.42 12.76 2.65
CA ASP A 151 4.49 13.80 3.67
C ASP A 151 5.17 13.27 4.95
N VAL A 152 5.00 11.97 5.22
CA VAL A 152 5.50 11.29 6.41
C VAL A 152 6.09 9.93 6.05
N VAL A 153 7.31 9.68 6.50
CA VAL A 153 7.94 8.35 6.45
C VAL A 153 8.15 7.88 7.88
N VAL A 154 7.61 6.71 8.21
CA VAL A 154 7.63 6.16 9.57
C VAL A 154 8.34 4.81 9.58
N ASP A 155 9.38 4.70 10.39
CA ASP A 155 10.03 3.42 10.68
C ASP A 155 9.12 2.57 11.58
N THR A 156 8.89 1.32 11.17
CA THR A 156 7.98 0.39 11.85
C THR A 156 8.69 -0.77 12.54
N ASP A 157 10.01 -0.86 12.49
CA ASP A 157 10.77 -2.03 12.95
C ASP A 157 10.53 -2.35 14.45
N ARG A 158 10.48 -1.30 15.27
CA ARG A 158 10.39 -1.42 16.73
C ARG A 158 9.13 -0.78 17.33
N ARG A 159 8.13 -0.52 16.52
CA ARG A 159 6.91 0.17 16.96
C ARG A 159 5.68 -0.72 16.83
N THR A 160 4.73 -0.56 17.74
CA THR A 160 3.45 -1.27 17.66
C THR A 160 2.56 -0.64 16.58
N PRO A 161 1.66 -1.41 15.96
CA PRO A 161 0.69 -0.87 15.03
C PRO A 161 -0.19 0.24 15.64
N GLU A 162 -0.47 0.13 16.94
CA GLU A 162 -1.26 1.10 17.71
C GLU A 162 -0.55 2.43 17.84
N ASP A 163 0.75 2.45 18.18
CA ASP A 163 1.57 3.66 18.27
C ASP A 163 1.65 4.36 16.91
N LEU A 164 1.86 3.58 15.85
CA LEU A 164 1.90 4.07 14.47
C LEU A 164 0.58 4.71 14.06
N ALA A 165 -0.52 4.04 14.38
CA ALA A 165 -1.86 4.54 14.07
C ALA A 165 -2.18 5.83 14.83
N GLN A 166 -1.83 5.91 16.13
CA GLN A 166 -2.01 7.12 16.93
C GLN A 166 -1.24 8.30 16.35
N GLU A 167 0.02 8.12 15.94
CA GLU A 167 0.81 9.17 15.30
C GLU A 167 0.15 9.65 14.01
N ILE A 168 -0.26 8.73 13.13
CA ILE A 168 -0.90 9.07 11.86
C ILE A 168 -2.22 9.82 12.08
N VAL A 169 -3.04 9.37 13.04
CA VAL A 169 -4.29 10.03 13.42
C VAL A 169 -4.03 11.47 13.92
N ALA A 170 -3.03 11.66 14.79
CA ALA A 170 -2.66 12.99 15.28
C ALA A 170 -2.25 13.92 14.13
N ARG A 171 -1.41 13.43 13.21
CA ARG A 171 -1.00 14.20 12.02
C ARG A 171 -2.17 14.53 11.08
N ALA A 172 -3.10 13.58 10.91
CA ALA A 172 -4.29 13.77 10.09
C ALA A 172 -5.19 14.86 10.69
N ARG A 173 -5.41 14.86 12.00
CA ARG A 173 -6.18 15.89 12.70
C ARG A 173 -5.54 17.27 12.54
N VAL A 174 -4.24 17.38 12.71
CA VAL A 174 -3.52 18.66 12.50
C VAL A 174 -3.67 19.16 11.06
N ARG A 175 -3.55 18.27 10.07
CA ARG A 175 -3.64 18.65 8.65
C ARG A 175 -5.05 19.07 8.23
N PHE A 176 -6.08 18.38 8.72
CA PHE A 176 -7.45 18.54 8.24
C PHE A 176 -8.38 19.26 9.23
N GLY A 177 -7.85 19.75 10.35
CA GLY A 177 -8.60 20.58 11.30
C GLY A 177 -9.64 19.80 12.10
N GLY A 178 -9.29 18.63 12.62
CA GLY A 178 -10.16 17.77 13.44
C GLY A 178 -9.79 17.76 14.91
#